data_af34220b21e0fe2bb973159eaa2cae4b
#
_entry.id   af34220b21e0fe2bb973159eaa2cae4b
#
_cell.length_a   1.000
_cell.length_b   1.000
_cell.length_c   1.000
_cell.angle_alpha   90.00
_cell.angle_beta   90.00
_cell.angle_gamma   90.00
#
_symmetry.space_group_name_H-M   'P 1'
#
loop_
_entity.id
_entity.type
_entity.pdbx_description
1 polymer ?
#
loop_
_entity_poly.entity_id
_entity_poly.type
_entity_poly.pdbx_seq_one_letter_code
_entity_poly.pdbx_strand_id
1 'polypeptide(L)'
;MTRKNNDEIKFDHHHDGIDRRGFLKCMAWAGTGALCVIEGGVLKSYSLSNPFSMKRHAGRELSFVQISDSHTGFNKPANPDVVATLKAAVDKINALPVAPEFMLHTGDISHLSRPEEFDNVDQILKAARPKNVFFVPGEHDVLDDDGKTYRERYARNSMGAGWYSFDMKGVHFVGLVNVMNLKAGGLGTLGNEQLEWLEKDVKHLSKSTPVVLFAHIPLWTVYPEWGWGTADSAQALSYLKSFGSVTVLNGHIHQTMQKVEGNVTFHTATSTAFPQPKPGAAPSPGPMKVPAEQLRSLLGVTDVKYARGHHPLAVTDSTLE
;
A
#
# COMPACT_ATOMS: atom_id res chain seq x y z
N MET A 1 47.64 19.58 -34.51
CA MET A 1 47.14 18.21 -34.84
C MET A 1 46.90 17.45 -33.55
N THR A 2 45.69 17.43 -33.07
CA THR A 2 45.29 16.78 -31.84
C THR A 2 44.26 15.70 -32.19
N ARG A 3 44.63 14.46 -31.99
CA ARG A 3 43.74 13.30 -32.17
C ARG A 3 42.82 13.20 -30.92
N LYS A 4 41.51 13.21 -31.20
CA LYS A 4 40.47 12.78 -30.24
C LYS A 4 40.40 11.24 -30.27
N ASN A 5 40.62 10.59 -29.15
CA ASN A 5 40.24 9.19 -28.96
C ASN A 5 38.77 9.14 -28.56
N ASN A 6 37.93 8.61 -29.43
CA ASN A 6 36.61 8.14 -29.11
C ASN A 6 36.73 6.66 -28.73
N ASP A 7 36.71 6.35 -27.46
CA ASP A 7 36.50 4.98 -26.99
C ASP A 7 34.99 4.70 -26.96
N GLU A 8 34.45 4.23 -28.07
CA GLU A 8 33.13 3.60 -28.10
C GLU A 8 33.22 2.24 -27.43
N ILE A 9 32.56 2.08 -26.30
CA ILE A 9 32.38 0.78 -25.65
C ILE A 9 31.33 0.00 -26.45
N LYS A 10 31.77 -0.93 -27.29
CA LYS A 10 30.90 -1.92 -27.95
C LYS A 10 30.47 -2.97 -26.91
N PHE A 11 29.17 -3.09 -26.66
CA PHE A 11 28.59 -4.17 -25.89
C PHE A 11 28.36 -5.38 -26.78
N ASP A 12 28.96 -6.51 -26.43
CA ASP A 12 28.75 -7.81 -27.06
C ASP A 12 27.56 -8.52 -26.38
N HIS A 13 26.49 -8.80 -27.14
CA HIS A 13 25.23 -9.35 -26.66
C HIS A 13 25.16 -10.88 -26.67
N HIS A 14 26.28 -11.59 -26.62
CA HIS A 14 26.29 -13.05 -26.65
C HIS A 14 26.71 -13.70 -25.34
N HIS A 15 26.01 -13.41 -24.22
CA HIS A 15 25.91 -14.36 -23.08
C HIS A 15 24.87 -13.81 -22.09
N ASP A 16 23.89 -14.64 -21.73
CA ASP A 16 22.87 -14.44 -20.68
C ASP A 16 23.51 -14.48 -19.28
N GLY A 17 24.40 -13.56 -18.99
CA GLY A 17 25.07 -13.43 -17.71
C GLY A 17 25.09 -11.97 -17.26
N ILE A 18 24.52 -11.70 -16.07
CA ILE A 18 24.72 -10.42 -15.37
C ILE A 18 26.20 -10.12 -15.33
N ASP A 19 26.66 -9.00 -15.91
CA ASP A 19 28.05 -8.56 -15.79
C ASP A 19 28.41 -8.34 -14.32
N ARG A 20 29.01 -9.37 -13.72
CA ARG A 20 29.43 -9.38 -12.32
C ARG A 20 30.45 -8.27 -12.01
N ARG A 21 31.24 -7.82 -13.00
CA ARG A 21 32.20 -6.72 -12.82
C ARG A 21 31.50 -5.36 -12.81
N GLY A 22 30.47 -5.16 -13.63
CA GLY A 22 29.61 -3.98 -13.60
C GLY A 22 28.81 -3.91 -12.31
N PHE A 23 28.27 -5.05 -11.85
CA PHE A 23 27.56 -5.15 -10.58
C PHE A 23 28.49 -4.85 -9.38
N LEU A 24 29.71 -5.40 -9.34
CA LEU A 24 30.69 -5.13 -8.29
C LEU A 24 31.21 -3.68 -8.31
N LYS A 25 31.36 -3.07 -9.48
CA LYS A 25 31.65 -1.63 -9.58
C LYS A 25 30.51 -0.77 -9.05
N CYS A 26 29.26 -1.14 -9.33
CA CYS A 26 28.09 -0.50 -8.77
C CYS A 26 28.00 -0.62 -7.24
N MET A 27 28.35 -1.81 -6.70
CA MET A 27 28.43 -2.06 -5.26
C MET A 27 29.55 -1.27 -4.58
N ALA A 28 30.70 -1.08 -5.23
CA ALA A 28 31.79 -0.24 -4.72
C ALA A 28 31.40 1.25 -4.66
N TRP A 29 30.50 1.70 -5.54
CA TRP A 29 29.94 3.05 -5.54
C TRP A 29 28.79 3.22 -4.55
N ALA A 30 28.11 2.15 -4.14
CA ALA A 30 27.01 2.20 -3.15
C ALA A 30 27.48 2.75 -1.78
N GLY A 31 28.77 2.59 -1.45
CA GLY A 31 29.38 3.22 -0.29
C GLY A 31 29.45 4.76 -0.36
N THR A 32 29.17 5.36 -1.51
CA THR A 32 29.18 6.82 -1.72
C THR A 32 27.77 7.43 -1.91
N GLY A 33 26.70 6.69 -1.61
CA GLY A 33 25.32 7.20 -1.68
C GLY A 33 24.72 7.26 -3.08
N ALA A 34 25.06 6.31 -3.98
CA ALA A 34 24.41 6.16 -5.27
C ALA A 34 23.42 4.99 -5.27
N LEU A 35 22.22 5.21 -5.77
CA LEU A 35 21.22 4.17 -6.03
C LEU A 35 21.30 3.74 -7.49
N CYS A 36 21.47 2.44 -7.74
CA CYS A 36 21.47 1.89 -9.10
C CYS A 36 20.15 1.15 -9.35
N VAL A 37 19.48 1.51 -10.44
CA VAL A 37 18.21 0.89 -10.87
C VAL A 37 18.39 0.36 -12.30
N ILE A 38 17.87 -0.83 -12.60
CA ILE A 38 17.80 -1.37 -13.96
C ILE A 38 16.43 -1.05 -14.54
N GLU A 39 16.38 -0.20 -15.56
CA GLU A 39 15.15 0.16 -16.26
C GLU A 39 15.31 -0.16 -17.76
N GLY A 40 14.46 -1.06 -18.26
CA GLY A 40 14.50 -1.51 -19.64
C GLY A 40 15.82 -2.18 -20.07
N GLY A 41 16.50 -2.89 -19.13
CA GLY A 41 17.82 -3.52 -19.39
C GLY A 41 19.01 -2.56 -19.31
N VAL A 42 18.79 -1.28 -19.01
CA VAL A 42 19.85 -0.27 -18.86
C VAL A 42 20.04 0.08 -17.39
N LEU A 43 21.30 -0.01 -16.91
CA LEU A 43 21.66 0.39 -15.56
C LEU A 43 21.68 1.92 -15.46
N LYS A 44 20.78 2.49 -14.64
CA LYS A 44 20.78 3.92 -14.31
C LYS A 44 21.27 4.12 -12.88
N SER A 45 22.22 5.03 -12.67
CA SER A 45 22.72 5.41 -11.34
C SER A 45 22.20 6.79 -10.95
N TYR A 46 21.70 6.91 -9.72
CA TYR A 46 21.26 8.16 -9.13
C TYR A 46 22.16 8.49 -7.93
N SER A 47 22.74 9.70 -7.91
CA SER A 47 23.54 10.15 -6.76
C SER A 47 22.62 10.60 -5.62
N LEU A 48 22.80 10.02 -4.44
CA LEU A 48 22.09 10.41 -3.21
C LEU A 48 22.76 11.61 -2.50
N SER A 49 23.88 12.11 -3.00
CA SER A 49 24.65 13.17 -2.38
C SER A 49 24.37 14.53 -3.01
N ASN A 50 23.24 15.14 -2.64
CA ASN A 50 23.15 16.61 -2.69
C ASN A 50 22.23 17.14 -1.57
N PRO A 51 22.75 17.41 -0.35
CA PRO A 51 21.96 17.97 0.73
C PRO A 51 21.41 19.39 0.42
N PHE A 52 21.91 20.05 -0.62
CA PHE A 52 21.38 21.35 -1.06
C PHE A 52 20.12 21.24 -1.93
N SER A 53 19.80 20.07 -2.47
CA SER A 53 18.56 19.83 -3.22
C SER A 53 17.33 19.73 -2.32
N MET A 54 17.48 19.27 -1.07
CA MET A 54 16.36 19.07 -0.15
C MET A 54 15.60 20.35 0.23
N LYS A 55 16.26 21.52 0.22
CA LYS A 55 15.59 22.77 0.60
C LYS A 55 14.68 23.41 -0.46
N ARG A 56 14.72 22.96 -1.71
CA ARG A 56 13.89 23.53 -2.80
C ARG A 56 12.58 22.79 -3.07
N HIS A 57 12.28 21.67 -2.41
CA HIS A 57 11.13 20.83 -2.71
C HIS A 57 10.07 20.73 -1.61
N ALA A 58 10.22 21.47 -0.50
CA ALA A 58 9.30 21.41 0.66
C ALA A 58 7.81 21.69 0.35
N GLY A 59 7.48 22.18 -0.85
CA GLY A 59 6.08 22.36 -1.31
C GLY A 59 5.60 21.34 -2.35
N ARG A 60 6.42 20.34 -2.71
CA ARG A 60 6.13 19.37 -3.78
C ARG A 60 6.15 17.91 -3.34
N GLU A 61 6.46 17.66 -2.08
CA GLU A 61 6.47 16.31 -1.50
C GLU A 61 5.12 16.02 -0.85
N LEU A 62 4.64 14.80 -1.03
CA LEU A 62 3.49 14.25 -0.34
C LEU A 62 3.98 13.11 0.55
N SER A 63 3.59 13.13 1.83
CA SER A 63 3.80 12.03 2.77
C SER A 63 2.46 11.65 3.37
N PHE A 64 2.17 10.36 3.36
CA PHE A 64 1.00 9.80 4.02
C PHE A 64 1.35 8.44 4.61
N VAL A 65 0.52 7.95 5.51
CA VAL A 65 0.69 6.63 6.13
C VAL A 65 -0.48 5.73 5.80
N GLN A 66 -0.22 4.44 5.72
CA GLN A 66 -1.22 3.40 5.67
C GLN A 66 -1.18 2.59 6.96
N ILE A 67 -2.35 2.33 7.53
CA ILE A 67 -2.62 1.28 8.50
C ILE A 67 -3.70 0.36 7.95
N SER A 68 -3.79 -0.85 8.45
CA SER A 68 -4.76 -1.84 8.00
C SER A 68 -5.11 -2.81 9.10
N ASP A 69 -6.28 -3.43 8.97
CA ASP A 69 -6.65 -4.61 9.74
C ASP A 69 -6.52 -4.37 11.26
N SER A 70 -7.18 -3.33 11.76
CA SER A 70 -7.14 -2.99 13.18
C SER A 70 -8.06 -3.89 14.04
N HIS A 71 -9.07 -4.52 13.43
CA HIS A 71 -9.95 -5.50 14.04
C HIS A 71 -10.36 -5.17 15.47
N THR A 72 -10.73 -3.91 15.74
CA THR A 72 -11.20 -3.55 17.08
C THR A 72 -12.40 -4.41 17.47
N GLY A 73 -12.38 -4.94 18.69
CA GLY A 73 -13.30 -5.97 19.14
C GLY A 73 -12.73 -7.39 19.15
N PHE A 74 -11.63 -7.65 18.44
CA PHE A 74 -10.92 -8.93 18.56
C PHE A 74 -10.22 -9.04 19.92
N ASN A 75 -10.35 -10.21 20.58
CA ASN A 75 -9.81 -10.43 21.93
C ASN A 75 -9.37 -11.90 22.16
N LYS A 76 -8.91 -12.58 21.09
CA LYS A 76 -8.50 -13.99 21.15
C LYS A 76 -6.99 -14.12 21.36
N PRO A 77 -6.46 -15.36 21.61
CA PRO A 77 -5.05 -15.58 21.97
C PRO A 77 -3.98 -15.09 21.01
N ALA A 78 -4.34 -14.79 19.75
CA ALA A 78 -3.39 -14.20 18.79
C ALA A 78 -3.02 -12.75 19.15
N ASN A 79 -3.99 -11.98 19.69
CA ASN A 79 -3.78 -10.69 20.34
C ASN A 79 -4.97 -10.41 21.28
N PRO A 80 -4.81 -10.50 22.58
CA PRO A 80 -5.90 -10.23 23.52
C PRO A 80 -6.24 -8.75 23.68
N ASP A 81 -5.40 -7.83 23.15
CA ASP A 81 -5.57 -6.37 23.27
C ASP A 81 -5.16 -5.65 21.98
N VAL A 82 -6.03 -5.72 20.97
CA VAL A 82 -5.84 -5.00 19.70
C VAL A 82 -5.92 -3.47 19.85
N VAL A 83 -6.57 -2.99 20.91
CA VAL A 83 -6.61 -1.56 21.25
C VAL A 83 -5.22 -1.05 21.62
N ALA A 84 -4.46 -1.81 22.40
CA ALA A 84 -3.09 -1.44 22.76
C ALA A 84 -2.15 -1.45 21.54
N THR A 85 -2.31 -2.38 20.61
CA THR A 85 -1.48 -2.42 19.41
C THR A 85 -1.87 -1.34 18.39
N LEU A 86 -3.15 -0.98 18.26
CA LEU A 86 -3.58 0.16 17.46
C LEU A 86 -3.07 1.50 18.04
N LYS A 87 -3.07 1.67 19.36
CA LYS A 87 -2.45 2.83 20.03
C LYS A 87 -0.95 2.89 19.74
N ALA A 88 -0.25 1.75 19.80
CA ALA A 88 1.18 1.70 19.46
C ALA A 88 1.43 2.09 17.98
N ALA A 89 0.54 1.73 17.06
CA ALA A 89 0.62 2.19 15.68
C ALA A 89 0.47 3.72 15.57
N VAL A 90 -0.48 4.31 16.30
CA VAL A 90 -0.65 5.78 16.36
C VAL A 90 0.58 6.45 16.97
N ASP A 91 1.15 5.90 18.03
CA ASP A 91 2.38 6.43 18.64
C ASP A 91 3.57 6.38 17.66
N LYS A 92 3.70 5.28 16.91
CA LYS A 92 4.73 5.14 15.86
C LYS A 92 4.56 6.19 14.76
N ILE A 93 3.34 6.43 14.30
CA ILE A 93 3.00 7.48 13.32
C ILE A 93 3.32 8.86 13.88
N ASN A 94 3.01 9.11 15.14
CA ASN A 94 3.29 10.39 15.80
C ASN A 94 4.78 10.64 15.99
N ALA A 95 5.60 9.60 16.07
CA ALA A 95 7.06 9.67 16.16
C ALA A 95 7.77 9.89 14.82
N LEU A 96 7.07 9.80 13.69
CA LEU A 96 7.68 10.03 12.38
C LEU A 96 8.31 11.43 12.29
N PRO A 97 9.53 11.57 11.71
CA PRO A 97 10.24 12.85 11.65
C PRO A 97 9.48 13.89 10.82
N VAL A 98 8.77 13.46 9.78
CA VAL A 98 7.88 14.29 8.97
C VAL A 98 6.44 13.90 9.28
N ALA A 99 5.59 14.88 9.61
CA ALA A 99 4.18 14.63 9.85
C ALA A 99 3.50 14.20 8.53
N PRO A 100 2.86 13.03 8.48
CA PRO A 100 2.04 12.64 7.34
C PRO A 100 0.86 13.62 7.16
N GLU A 101 0.49 13.89 5.93
CA GLU A 101 -0.63 14.82 5.63
C GLU A 101 -1.98 14.19 5.87
N PHE A 102 -2.06 12.88 5.67
CA PHE A 102 -3.25 12.07 5.92
C PHE A 102 -2.87 10.62 6.22
N MET A 103 -3.86 9.84 6.58
CA MET A 103 -3.77 8.40 6.80
C MET A 103 -4.75 7.68 5.88
N LEU A 104 -4.35 6.53 5.35
CA LEU A 104 -5.23 5.53 4.74
C LEU A 104 -5.46 4.40 5.75
N HIS A 105 -6.71 3.98 5.92
CA HIS A 105 -7.06 2.73 6.59
C HIS A 105 -7.64 1.77 5.56
N THR A 106 -6.92 0.71 5.27
CA THR A 106 -7.26 -0.21 4.16
C THR A 106 -8.14 -1.38 4.59
N GLY A 107 -9.09 -1.12 5.51
CA GLY A 107 -10.19 -2.04 5.86
C GLY A 107 -9.92 -2.92 7.06
N ASP A 108 -10.94 -3.71 7.43
CA ASP A 108 -11.04 -4.47 8.68
C ASP A 108 -10.77 -3.58 9.90
N ILE A 109 -11.50 -2.47 9.92
CA ILE A 109 -11.49 -1.46 10.98
C ILE A 109 -12.03 -2.07 12.28
N SER A 110 -13.20 -2.70 12.17
CA SER A 110 -13.90 -3.46 13.21
C SER A 110 -13.67 -4.96 13.06
N HIS A 111 -14.06 -5.75 14.04
CA HIS A 111 -14.01 -7.21 13.96
C HIS A 111 -15.39 -7.83 13.64
N LEU A 112 -16.46 -7.22 14.12
CA LEU A 112 -17.83 -7.74 13.97
C LEU A 112 -18.83 -6.66 13.51
N SER A 113 -18.38 -5.60 12.86
CA SER A 113 -19.21 -4.46 12.39
C SER A 113 -20.00 -3.74 13.48
N ARG A 114 -19.65 -3.90 14.76
CA ARG A 114 -20.40 -3.31 15.87
C ARG A 114 -20.09 -1.82 16.02
N PRO A 115 -21.11 -0.98 16.32
CA PRO A 115 -20.92 0.46 16.48
C PRO A 115 -19.82 0.83 17.49
N GLU A 116 -19.72 0.14 18.62
CA GLU A 116 -18.70 0.38 19.64
C GLU A 116 -17.26 0.04 19.19
N GLU A 117 -17.12 -0.89 18.24
CA GLU A 117 -15.81 -1.22 17.64
C GLU A 117 -15.32 -0.06 16.78
N PHE A 118 -16.18 0.54 15.97
CA PHE A 118 -15.88 1.75 15.21
C PHE A 118 -15.62 2.96 16.11
N ASP A 119 -16.43 3.14 17.20
CA ASP A 119 -16.24 4.23 18.16
C ASP A 119 -14.84 4.17 18.81
N ASN A 120 -14.35 2.96 19.12
CA ASN A 120 -13.01 2.76 19.65
C ASN A 120 -11.93 3.20 18.67
N VAL A 121 -12.04 2.84 17.38
CA VAL A 121 -11.10 3.27 16.34
C VAL A 121 -11.14 4.80 16.21
N ASP A 122 -12.31 5.38 16.07
CA ASP A 122 -12.49 6.83 15.95
C ASP A 122 -11.83 7.58 17.12
N GLN A 123 -12.00 7.06 18.35
CA GLN A 123 -11.39 7.65 19.53
C GLN A 123 -9.86 7.56 19.50
N ILE A 124 -9.30 6.40 19.11
CA ILE A 124 -7.86 6.19 19.07
C ILE A 124 -7.22 7.04 17.98
N LEU A 125 -7.80 7.06 16.78
CA LEU A 125 -7.25 7.80 15.64
C LEU A 125 -7.29 9.32 15.83
N LYS A 126 -8.15 9.87 16.70
CA LYS A 126 -8.11 11.30 17.09
C LYS A 126 -6.78 11.73 17.67
N ALA A 127 -6.03 10.80 18.30
CA ALA A 127 -4.69 11.07 18.84
C ALA A 127 -3.59 11.11 17.77
N ALA A 128 -3.86 10.66 16.54
CA ALA A 128 -2.90 10.69 15.45
C ALA A 128 -2.60 12.13 14.98
N ARG A 129 -1.36 12.38 14.55
CA ARG A 129 -0.94 13.67 13.94
C ARG A 129 -1.70 13.99 12.67
N PRO A 130 -1.81 13.07 11.68
CA PRO A 130 -2.67 13.28 10.52
C PRO A 130 -4.14 13.30 10.95
N LYS A 131 -4.85 14.40 10.66
CA LYS A 131 -6.26 14.59 11.06
C LYS A 131 -7.25 14.06 10.03
N ASN A 132 -6.82 13.94 8.78
CA ASN A 132 -7.62 13.37 7.72
C ASN A 132 -7.31 11.88 7.63
N VAL A 133 -8.32 11.04 7.74
CA VAL A 133 -8.22 9.61 7.52
C VAL A 133 -9.19 9.21 6.42
N PHE A 134 -8.70 8.52 5.42
CA PHE A 134 -9.49 7.98 4.33
C PHE A 134 -9.61 6.47 4.52
N PHE A 135 -10.81 5.94 4.39
CA PHE A 135 -11.13 4.55 4.69
C PHE A 135 -11.63 3.82 3.45
N VAL A 136 -11.36 2.54 3.37
CA VAL A 136 -12.13 1.56 2.60
C VAL A 136 -12.54 0.43 3.56
N PRO A 137 -13.69 -0.23 3.35
CA PRO A 137 -14.12 -1.31 4.24
C PRO A 137 -13.35 -2.59 3.96
N GLY A 138 -13.12 -3.39 5.01
CA GLY A 138 -12.85 -4.80 4.89
C GLY A 138 -14.12 -5.64 5.04
N GLU A 139 -14.02 -6.95 4.90
CA GLU A 139 -15.16 -7.87 5.05
C GLU A 139 -15.74 -7.86 6.45
N HIS A 140 -14.91 -7.63 7.46
CA HIS A 140 -15.33 -7.51 8.86
C HIS A 140 -16.13 -6.23 9.15
N ASP A 141 -16.10 -5.24 8.27
CA ASP A 141 -16.80 -3.97 8.43
C ASP A 141 -18.22 -3.97 7.84
N VAL A 142 -18.59 -5.05 7.15
CA VAL A 142 -19.85 -5.16 6.41
C VAL A 142 -20.71 -6.38 6.80
N LEU A 143 -20.38 -7.04 7.92
CA LEU A 143 -21.00 -8.31 8.34
C LEU A 143 -22.48 -8.20 8.73
N ASP A 144 -22.84 -7.18 9.50
CA ASP A 144 -24.16 -7.14 10.17
C ASP A 144 -25.25 -6.45 9.34
N ASP A 145 -24.88 -5.44 8.53
CA ASP A 145 -25.84 -4.52 7.92
C ASP A 145 -25.50 -4.12 6.48
N ASP A 146 -24.84 -5.01 5.76
CA ASP A 146 -24.31 -4.77 4.40
C ASP A 146 -23.46 -3.48 4.33
N GLY A 147 -22.74 -3.18 5.42
CA GLY A 147 -21.84 -2.03 5.53
C GLY A 147 -22.56 -0.67 5.68
N LYS A 148 -23.82 -0.64 6.10
CA LYS A 148 -24.56 0.61 6.34
C LYS A 148 -23.86 1.46 7.40
N THR A 149 -23.52 0.86 8.56
CA THR A 149 -22.83 1.56 9.65
C THR A 149 -21.49 2.13 9.19
N TYR A 150 -20.71 1.34 8.41
CA TYR A 150 -19.47 1.82 7.80
C TYR A 150 -19.72 3.03 6.90
N ARG A 151 -20.68 2.95 5.96
CA ARG A 151 -20.97 4.04 5.01
C ARG A 151 -21.43 5.31 5.71
N GLU A 152 -22.27 5.21 6.72
CA GLU A 152 -22.74 6.37 7.50
C GLU A 152 -21.62 7.09 8.24
N ARG A 153 -20.55 6.38 8.63
CA ARG A 153 -19.40 6.93 9.35
C ARG A 153 -18.34 7.48 8.42
N TYR A 154 -17.91 6.71 7.45
CA TYR A 154 -16.68 6.97 6.70
C TYR A 154 -16.87 7.28 5.23
N ALA A 155 -18.03 6.99 4.66
CA ALA A 155 -18.27 7.05 3.22
C ALA A 155 -19.45 7.95 2.80
N ARG A 156 -19.76 8.99 3.58
CA ARG A 156 -20.93 9.87 3.34
C ARG A 156 -20.93 10.57 1.99
N ASN A 157 -19.76 10.84 1.41
CA ASN A 157 -19.62 11.52 0.12
C ASN A 157 -19.07 10.58 -0.96
N SER A 158 -19.20 9.27 -0.77
CA SER A 158 -18.76 8.26 -1.71
C SER A 158 -19.87 7.86 -2.68
N MET A 159 -19.51 7.02 -3.65
CA MET A 159 -20.43 6.43 -4.62
C MET A 159 -20.75 4.98 -4.22
N GLY A 160 -21.91 4.47 -4.65
CA GLY A 160 -22.31 3.08 -4.48
C GLY A 160 -22.12 2.52 -3.08
N ALA A 161 -21.36 1.46 -2.96
CA ALA A 161 -21.07 0.81 -1.69
C ALA A 161 -19.94 1.49 -0.87
N GLY A 162 -19.45 2.63 -1.30
CA GLY A 162 -18.47 3.39 -0.54
C GLY A 162 -17.18 3.71 -1.28
N TRP A 163 -17.11 3.55 -2.61
CA TRP A 163 -15.93 3.91 -3.39
C TRP A 163 -15.89 5.41 -3.72
N TYR A 164 -14.69 5.95 -3.89
CA TYR A 164 -14.47 7.37 -4.14
C TYR A 164 -13.08 7.66 -4.70
N SER A 165 -12.87 8.89 -5.18
CA SER A 165 -11.54 9.38 -5.55
C SER A 165 -11.31 10.80 -5.03
N PHE A 166 -10.05 11.19 -4.94
CA PHE A 166 -9.62 12.54 -4.62
C PHE A 166 -8.22 12.83 -5.16
N ASP A 167 -7.92 14.11 -5.33
CA ASP A 167 -6.60 14.56 -5.75
C ASP A 167 -5.85 15.23 -4.60
N MET A 168 -4.57 14.90 -4.45
CA MET A 168 -3.70 15.57 -3.50
C MET A 168 -2.28 15.73 -4.04
N LYS A 169 -1.81 16.96 -4.10
CA LYS A 169 -0.45 17.33 -4.56
C LYS A 169 -0.05 16.72 -5.91
N GLY A 170 -1.01 16.54 -6.80
CA GLY A 170 -0.79 16.03 -8.14
C GLY A 170 -0.74 14.50 -8.24
N VAL A 171 -1.16 13.81 -7.21
CA VAL A 171 -1.42 12.35 -7.18
C VAL A 171 -2.93 12.16 -7.13
N HIS A 172 -3.44 11.25 -7.93
CA HIS A 172 -4.84 10.84 -7.93
C HIS A 172 -5.01 9.58 -7.09
N PHE A 173 -5.90 9.64 -6.09
CA PHE A 173 -6.20 8.57 -5.16
C PHE A 173 -7.58 7.99 -5.43
N VAL A 174 -7.69 6.67 -5.43
CA VAL A 174 -8.94 5.94 -5.69
C VAL A 174 -9.12 4.87 -4.62
N GLY A 175 -10.13 5.06 -3.77
CA GLY A 175 -10.58 4.08 -2.78
C GLY A 175 -11.63 3.16 -3.39
N LEU A 176 -11.33 1.86 -3.46
CA LEU A 176 -12.18 0.84 -4.05
C LEU A 176 -12.74 -0.10 -2.98
N VAL A 177 -13.96 -0.58 -3.19
CA VAL A 177 -14.65 -1.52 -2.31
C VAL A 177 -14.76 -2.87 -3.02
N ASN A 178 -14.16 -3.91 -2.45
CA ASN A 178 -14.12 -5.25 -3.06
C ASN A 178 -14.56 -6.37 -2.12
N VAL A 179 -15.27 -6.00 -1.04
CA VAL A 179 -15.72 -6.94 0.02
C VAL A 179 -17.23 -7.17 0.03
N MET A 180 -17.99 -6.44 -0.81
CA MET A 180 -19.43 -6.62 -0.87
C MET A 180 -19.78 -7.97 -1.49
N ASN A 181 -20.76 -8.67 -0.91
CA ASN A 181 -21.18 -10.01 -1.34
C ASN A 181 -20.06 -11.09 -1.30
N LEU A 182 -19.03 -10.88 -0.46
CA LEU A 182 -17.94 -11.83 -0.31
C LEU A 182 -18.46 -13.16 0.27
N LYS A 183 -18.16 -14.25 -0.41
CA LYS A 183 -18.41 -15.60 0.12
C LYS A 183 -17.23 -15.99 1.00
N ALA A 184 -17.48 -16.70 2.08
CA ALA A 184 -16.42 -17.19 2.96
C ALA A 184 -15.31 -17.91 2.18
N GLY A 185 -14.09 -17.44 2.28
CA GLY A 185 -12.92 -17.93 1.54
C GLY A 185 -12.94 -17.65 0.04
N GLY A 186 -13.88 -16.82 -0.45
CA GLY A 186 -13.96 -16.43 -1.86
C GLY A 186 -13.09 -15.20 -2.18
N LEU A 187 -12.84 -14.99 -3.47
CA LEU A 187 -12.16 -13.80 -3.95
C LEU A 187 -13.06 -12.57 -3.82
N GLY A 188 -12.47 -11.41 -3.56
CA GLY A 188 -13.14 -10.12 -3.64
C GLY A 188 -13.61 -9.79 -5.05
N THR A 189 -14.57 -8.87 -5.17
CA THR A 189 -15.06 -8.37 -6.45
C THR A 189 -15.38 -6.89 -6.37
N LEU A 190 -15.03 -6.14 -7.41
CA LEU A 190 -15.39 -4.73 -7.55
C LEU A 190 -16.82 -4.57 -8.10
N GLY A 191 -17.18 -5.41 -9.06
CA GLY A 191 -18.47 -5.38 -9.75
C GLY A 191 -18.54 -4.33 -10.87
N ASN A 192 -19.50 -4.52 -11.78
CA ASN A 192 -19.58 -3.72 -13.01
C ASN A 192 -19.77 -2.23 -12.77
N GLU A 193 -20.64 -1.85 -11.82
CA GLU A 193 -20.93 -0.44 -11.54
C GLU A 193 -19.68 0.33 -11.11
N GLN A 194 -18.87 -0.25 -10.21
CA GLN A 194 -17.63 0.35 -9.74
C GLN A 194 -16.55 0.35 -10.82
N LEU A 195 -16.47 -0.69 -11.64
CA LEU A 195 -15.54 -0.77 -12.76
C LEU A 195 -15.85 0.30 -13.82
N GLU A 196 -17.10 0.51 -14.19
CA GLU A 196 -17.51 1.58 -15.10
C GLU A 196 -17.25 2.97 -14.51
N TRP A 197 -17.47 3.13 -13.21
CA TRP A 197 -17.14 4.38 -12.53
C TRP A 197 -15.63 4.64 -12.56
N LEU A 198 -14.80 3.64 -12.22
CA LEU A 198 -13.34 3.76 -12.25
C LEU A 198 -12.84 4.13 -13.65
N GLU A 199 -13.36 3.50 -14.71
CA GLU A 199 -13.00 3.84 -16.08
C GLU A 199 -13.28 5.32 -16.39
N LYS A 200 -14.47 5.80 -16.00
CA LYS A 200 -14.87 7.21 -16.21
C LYS A 200 -14.02 8.18 -15.40
N ASP A 201 -13.68 7.81 -14.17
CA ASP A 201 -12.89 8.63 -13.24
C ASP A 201 -11.46 8.85 -13.78
N VAL A 202 -10.78 7.79 -14.21
CA VAL A 202 -9.39 7.88 -14.68
C VAL A 202 -9.24 8.30 -16.14
N LYS A 203 -10.30 8.24 -16.94
CA LYS A 203 -10.27 8.48 -18.39
C LYS A 203 -9.71 9.85 -18.76
N HIS A 204 -9.99 10.87 -17.98
CA HIS A 204 -9.65 12.26 -18.27
C HIS A 204 -8.33 12.70 -17.66
N LEU A 205 -7.68 11.85 -16.88
CA LEU A 205 -6.40 12.16 -16.24
C LEU A 205 -5.25 12.16 -17.25
N SER A 206 -4.27 13.02 -17.03
CA SER A 206 -2.99 12.94 -17.74
C SER A 206 -2.33 11.60 -17.46
N LYS A 207 -1.75 10.97 -18.49
CA LYS A 207 -1.03 9.71 -18.34
C LYS A 207 0.25 9.83 -17.51
N SER A 208 0.72 11.06 -17.27
CA SER A 208 1.81 11.37 -16.34
C SER A 208 1.35 11.57 -14.88
N THR A 209 0.04 11.58 -14.61
CA THR A 209 -0.48 11.66 -13.24
C THR A 209 -0.23 10.33 -12.53
N PRO A 210 0.48 10.30 -11.38
CA PRO A 210 0.57 9.11 -10.56
C PRO A 210 -0.81 8.76 -10.01
N VAL A 211 -1.17 7.48 -10.03
CA VAL A 211 -2.43 6.97 -9.49
C VAL A 211 -2.14 6.04 -8.33
N VAL A 212 -2.83 6.24 -7.22
CA VAL A 212 -2.81 5.34 -6.06
C VAL A 212 -4.19 4.71 -5.91
N LEU A 213 -4.29 3.41 -6.13
CA LEU A 213 -5.47 2.63 -5.79
C LEU A 213 -5.30 2.07 -4.38
N PHE A 214 -6.35 2.12 -3.57
CA PHE A 214 -6.35 1.40 -2.30
C PHE A 214 -7.68 0.67 -2.11
N ALA A 215 -7.60 -0.57 -1.69
CA ALA A 215 -8.71 -1.47 -1.44
C ALA A 215 -8.31 -2.45 -0.34
N HIS A 216 -9.26 -3.12 0.29
CA HIS A 216 -8.93 -4.09 1.34
C HIS A 216 -8.26 -5.33 0.76
N ILE A 217 -8.98 -6.14 -0.01
CA ILE A 217 -8.44 -7.38 -0.59
C ILE A 217 -7.47 -7.04 -1.73
N PRO A 218 -6.31 -7.74 -1.84
CA PRO A 218 -5.34 -7.49 -2.90
C PRO A 218 -5.92 -7.48 -4.31
N LEU A 219 -5.54 -6.46 -5.11
CA LEU A 219 -5.94 -6.37 -6.52
C LEU A 219 -5.09 -7.27 -7.45
N TRP A 220 -4.48 -8.30 -6.91
CA TRP A 220 -3.88 -9.41 -7.65
C TRP A 220 -4.11 -10.71 -6.88
N THR A 221 -4.07 -11.82 -7.56
CA THR A 221 -4.25 -13.12 -6.91
C THR A 221 -2.97 -13.52 -6.19
N VAL A 222 -2.99 -13.48 -4.85
CA VAL A 222 -1.89 -13.90 -3.98
C VAL A 222 -2.01 -15.39 -3.67
N TYR A 223 -3.17 -15.79 -3.14
CA TYR A 223 -3.47 -17.18 -2.78
C TYR A 223 -4.99 -17.41 -2.81
N PRO A 224 -5.53 -17.90 -3.95
CA PRO A 224 -6.98 -17.98 -4.17
C PRO A 224 -7.69 -18.95 -3.23
N GLU A 225 -6.99 -19.97 -2.74
CA GLU A 225 -7.54 -20.97 -1.80
C GLU A 225 -7.94 -20.36 -0.45
N TRP A 226 -7.39 -19.19 -0.13
CA TRP A 226 -7.73 -18.43 1.08
C TRP A 226 -8.50 -17.13 0.78
N GLY A 227 -8.97 -16.94 -0.46
CA GLY A 227 -9.64 -15.71 -0.85
C GLY A 227 -8.73 -14.51 -1.02
N TRP A 228 -7.41 -14.70 -1.08
CA TRP A 228 -6.43 -13.62 -1.17
C TRP A 228 -6.25 -13.14 -2.62
N GLY A 229 -7.19 -12.34 -3.06
CA GLY A 229 -7.21 -11.73 -4.38
C GLY A 229 -8.57 -11.21 -4.78
N THR A 230 -8.63 -10.43 -5.85
CA THR A 230 -9.85 -9.83 -6.42
C THR A 230 -10.07 -10.36 -7.82
N ALA A 231 -11.23 -10.98 -8.05
CA ALA A 231 -11.52 -11.78 -9.27
C ALA A 231 -11.54 -10.93 -10.55
N ASP A 232 -12.06 -9.71 -10.48
CA ASP A 232 -12.20 -8.78 -11.61
C ASP A 232 -11.15 -7.67 -11.64
N SER A 233 -10.09 -7.81 -10.84
CA SER A 233 -8.98 -6.85 -10.77
C SER A 233 -8.27 -6.61 -12.10
N ALA A 234 -8.19 -7.63 -12.97
CA ALA A 234 -7.56 -7.50 -14.29
C ALA A 234 -8.27 -6.44 -15.17
N GLN A 235 -9.59 -6.32 -15.06
CA GLN A 235 -10.37 -5.30 -15.76
C GLN A 235 -10.05 -3.91 -15.19
N ALA A 236 -10.08 -3.73 -13.87
CA ALA A 236 -9.72 -2.46 -13.22
C ALA A 236 -8.31 -1.99 -13.62
N LEU A 237 -7.33 -2.89 -13.56
CA LEU A 237 -5.94 -2.59 -13.91
C LEU A 237 -5.78 -2.29 -15.41
N SER A 238 -6.65 -2.82 -16.27
CA SER A 238 -6.60 -2.55 -17.71
C SER A 238 -6.81 -1.07 -18.05
N TYR A 239 -7.62 -0.35 -17.28
CA TYR A 239 -7.88 1.10 -17.45
C TYR A 239 -6.65 1.95 -17.11
N LEU A 240 -5.70 1.38 -16.36
CA LEU A 240 -4.51 2.07 -15.84
C LEU A 240 -3.23 1.74 -16.61
N LYS A 241 -3.27 0.87 -17.60
CA LYS A 241 -2.08 0.42 -18.36
C LYS A 241 -1.29 1.55 -19.02
N SER A 242 -1.96 2.65 -19.37
CA SER A 242 -1.33 3.79 -20.05
C SER A 242 -0.73 4.83 -19.12
N PHE A 243 -0.92 4.71 -17.80
CA PHE A 243 -0.34 5.64 -16.82
C PHE A 243 1.15 5.33 -16.58
N GLY A 244 1.94 6.38 -16.31
CA GLY A 244 3.38 6.21 -16.06
C GLY A 244 3.70 5.56 -14.72
N SER A 245 2.80 5.68 -13.72
CA SER A 245 2.99 5.12 -12.37
C SER A 245 1.65 4.83 -11.72
N VAL A 246 1.47 3.60 -11.29
CA VAL A 246 0.32 3.14 -10.51
C VAL A 246 0.83 2.43 -9.26
N THR A 247 0.32 2.81 -8.09
CA THR A 247 0.61 2.12 -6.83
C THR A 247 -0.69 1.55 -6.27
N VAL A 248 -0.70 0.29 -5.89
CA VAL A 248 -1.84 -0.41 -5.30
C VAL A 248 -1.50 -0.77 -3.87
N LEU A 249 -2.31 -0.27 -2.92
CA LEU A 249 -2.15 -0.48 -1.49
C LEU A 249 -3.31 -1.32 -0.95
N ASN A 250 -3.00 -2.42 -0.30
CA ASN A 250 -4.00 -3.36 0.23
C ASN A 250 -3.69 -3.77 1.68
N GLY A 251 -4.67 -4.39 2.35
CA GLY A 251 -4.57 -5.07 3.62
C GLY A 251 -4.88 -6.57 3.48
N HIS A 252 -5.79 -7.07 4.34
CA HIS A 252 -6.43 -8.38 4.31
C HIS A 252 -5.51 -9.57 4.67
N ILE A 253 -4.30 -9.59 4.16
CA ILE A 253 -3.40 -10.74 4.33
C ILE A 253 -2.47 -10.62 5.53
N HIS A 254 -2.51 -9.51 6.25
CA HIS A 254 -1.73 -9.20 7.45
C HIS A 254 -0.21 -9.39 7.30
N GLN A 255 0.29 -9.30 6.09
CA GLN A 255 1.72 -9.50 5.75
C GLN A 255 2.13 -8.48 4.70
N THR A 256 3.38 -8.01 4.77
CA THR A 256 3.97 -7.27 3.67
C THR A 256 4.28 -8.20 2.51
N MET A 257 3.63 -7.96 1.39
CA MET A 257 3.97 -8.55 0.10
C MET A 257 4.09 -7.46 -0.94
N GLN A 258 5.06 -7.59 -1.82
CA GLN A 258 5.29 -6.63 -2.90
C GLN A 258 5.39 -7.36 -4.24
N LYS A 259 4.81 -6.74 -5.27
CA LYS A 259 4.89 -7.20 -6.65
C LYS A 259 5.01 -5.97 -7.56
N VAL A 260 5.82 -6.06 -8.61
CA VAL A 260 5.87 -5.06 -9.67
C VAL A 260 5.50 -5.74 -10.98
N GLU A 261 4.54 -5.18 -11.68
CA GLU A 261 4.08 -5.68 -12.98
C GLU A 261 3.85 -4.49 -13.92
N GLY A 262 4.77 -4.33 -14.90
CA GLY A 262 4.75 -3.18 -15.80
C GLY A 262 4.88 -1.84 -15.04
N ASN A 263 3.87 -1.00 -15.17
CA ASN A 263 3.77 0.31 -14.50
C ASN A 263 3.10 0.26 -13.12
N VAL A 264 2.71 -0.93 -12.65
CA VAL A 264 1.98 -1.11 -11.41
C VAL A 264 2.87 -1.71 -10.34
N THR A 265 2.93 -1.05 -9.19
CA THR A 265 3.54 -1.56 -7.96
C THR A 265 2.44 -1.92 -6.97
N PHE A 266 2.40 -3.17 -6.54
CA PHE A 266 1.48 -3.67 -5.53
C PHE A 266 2.19 -3.79 -4.20
N HIS A 267 1.49 -3.43 -3.13
CA HIS A 267 1.97 -3.54 -1.76
C HIS A 267 0.81 -3.89 -0.82
N THR A 268 1.02 -4.86 0.05
CA THR A 268 0.11 -5.16 1.16
C THR A 268 0.73 -4.76 2.48
N ALA A 269 -0.07 -4.15 3.34
CA ALA A 269 0.36 -3.76 4.68
C ALA A 269 0.30 -4.94 5.66
N THR A 270 1.14 -4.91 6.67
CA THR A 270 0.92 -5.70 7.89
C THR A 270 -0.29 -5.18 8.65
N SER A 271 -0.94 -6.04 9.41
CA SER A 271 -2.03 -5.67 10.33
C SER A 271 -1.50 -4.85 11.51
N THR A 272 -2.36 -4.05 12.13
CA THR A 272 -2.12 -3.50 13.46
C THR A 272 -2.67 -4.39 14.59
N ALA A 273 -3.42 -5.45 14.27
CA ALA A 273 -4.06 -6.33 15.23
C ALA A 273 -3.32 -7.65 15.48
N PHE A 274 -3.16 -8.48 14.47
CA PHE A 274 -2.52 -9.80 14.59
C PHE A 274 -1.94 -10.25 13.25
N PRO A 275 -0.89 -11.10 13.24
CA PRO A 275 -0.35 -11.68 12.02
C PRO A 275 -1.20 -12.86 11.52
N GLN A 276 -1.08 -13.18 10.23
CA GLN A 276 -1.59 -14.39 9.60
C GLN A 276 -0.44 -15.30 9.14
N PRO A 277 -0.66 -16.61 8.94
CA PRO A 277 0.36 -17.52 8.43
C PRO A 277 0.69 -17.23 6.96
N LYS A 278 1.88 -17.63 6.54
CA LYS A 278 2.26 -17.58 5.12
C LYS A 278 1.32 -18.45 4.28
N PRO A 279 1.10 -18.12 2.99
CA PRO A 279 0.29 -18.93 2.09
C PRO A 279 0.65 -20.41 2.15
N GLY A 280 -0.36 -21.26 2.37
CA GLY A 280 -0.19 -22.71 2.46
C GLY A 280 0.53 -23.25 3.70
N ALA A 281 0.99 -22.39 4.64
CA ALA A 281 1.66 -22.83 5.85
C ALA A 281 0.72 -23.27 6.98
N ALA A 282 -0.58 -23.09 6.80
CA ALA A 282 -1.65 -23.50 7.74
C ALA A 282 -2.89 -23.96 6.96
N PRO A 283 -3.87 -24.63 7.60
CA PRO A 283 -5.12 -25.04 6.95
C PRO A 283 -6.02 -23.86 6.55
N SER A 284 -5.84 -22.68 7.17
CA SER A 284 -6.65 -21.47 6.92
C SER A 284 -5.86 -20.20 7.22
N PRO A 285 -6.31 -19.02 6.73
CA PRO A 285 -5.66 -17.74 6.98
C PRO A 285 -5.96 -17.18 8.39
N GLY A 286 -6.44 -17.98 9.30
CA GLY A 286 -6.85 -17.51 10.63
C GLY A 286 -5.76 -16.80 11.42
N PRO A 287 -6.13 -16.08 12.51
CA PRO A 287 -5.18 -15.36 13.34
C PRO A 287 -4.06 -16.27 13.87
N MET A 288 -2.82 -15.89 13.58
CA MET A 288 -1.64 -16.66 14.01
C MET A 288 -1.20 -16.25 15.40
N LYS A 289 -1.21 -17.21 16.34
CA LYS A 289 -0.66 -16.98 17.67
C LYS A 289 0.85 -17.05 17.63
N VAL A 290 1.51 -16.04 18.18
CA VAL A 290 2.96 -15.96 18.36
C VAL A 290 3.30 -15.67 19.82
N PRO A 291 4.56 -15.85 20.29
CA PRO A 291 4.98 -15.34 21.59
C PRO A 291 4.70 -13.85 21.74
N ALA A 292 4.24 -13.44 22.92
CA ALA A 292 3.79 -12.05 23.16
C ALA A 292 4.87 -11.01 22.86
N GLU A 293 6.12 -11.34 23.14
CA GLU A 293 7.30 -10.50 22.86
C GLU A 293 7.59 -10.33 21.37
N GLN A 294 7.10 -11.23 20.52
CA GLN A 294 7.28 -11.16 19.07
C GLN A 294 6.11 -10.48 18.36
N LEU A 295 4.99 -10.29 19.03
CA LEU A 295 3.78 -9.80 18.38
C LEU A 295 4.01 -8.46 17.67
N ARG A 296 4.62 -7.49 18.36
CA ARG A 296 4.85 -6.14 17.81
C ARG A 296 5.82 -6.11 16.65
N SER A 297 6.76 -7.05 16.54
CA SER A 297 7.67 -7.17 15.39
C SER A 297 6.99 -7.66 14.11
N LEU A 298 5.79 -8.23 14.23
CA LEU A 298 4.97 -8.71 13.11
C LEU A 298 3.81 -7.78 12.76
N LEU A 299 3.59 -6.75 13.55
CA LEU A 299 2.59 -5.69 13.31
C LEU A 299 3.29 -4.42 12.85
N GLY A 300 2.59 -3.54 12.12
CA GLY A 300 3.27 -2.38 11.61
C GLY A 300 2.40 -1.28 11.02
N VAL A 301 3.10 -0.27 10.51
CA VAL A 301 2.57 0.85 9.75
C VAL A 301 3.41 1.05 8.50
N THR A 302 2.81 1.57 7.43
CA THR A 302 3.49 1.83 6.17
C THR A 302 3.56 3.34 5.92
N ASP A 303 4.77 3.91 5.80
CA ASP A 303 5.02 5.30 5.40
C ASP A 303 5.18 5.37 3.88
N VAL A 304 4.44 6.24 3.23
CA VAL A 304 4.47 6.41 1.77
C VAL A 304 4.84 7.85 1.43
N LYS A 305 5.84 7.99 0.57
CA LYS A 305 6.35 9.29 0.12
C LYS A 305 6.32 9.40 -1.39
N TYR A 306 5.90 10.56 -1.85
CA TYR A 306 5.96 10.94 -3.25
C TYR A 306 6.67 12.28 -3.40
N ALA A 307 7.70 12.30 -4.22
CA ALA A 307 8.35 13.54 -4.66
C ALA A 307 7.99 13.77 -6.13
N ARG A 308 7.41 14.93 -6.45
CA ARG A 308 6.94 15.25 -7.80
C ARG A 308 8.05 15.08 -8.84
N GLY A 309 7.79 14.26 -9.84
CA GLY A 309 8.77 13.91 -10.89
C GLY A 309 9.64 12.70 -10.56
N HIS A 310 9.43 12.07 -9.41
CA HIS A 310 10.05 10.80 -9.05
C HIS A 310 8.97 9.71 -9.00
N HIS A 311 9.14 8.68 -9.80
CA HIS A 311 8.24 7.53 -9.88
C HIS A 311 9.06 6.24 -9.73
N PRO A 312 8.55 5.22 -9.05
CA PRO A 312 7.30 5.09 -8.28
C PRO A 312 7.33 5.79 -6.91
N LEU A 313 6.21 5.71 -6.15
CA LEU A 313 6.16 6.15 -4.76
C LEU A 313 7.11 5.30 -3.91
N ALA A 314 7.77 5.93 -2.93
CA ALA A 314 8.56 5.21 -1.94
C ALA A 314 7.63 4.68 -0.84
N VAL A 315 7.60 3.37 -0.66
CA VAL A 315 6.80 2.67 0.36
C VAL A 315 7.76 2.04 1.36
N THR A 316 7.58 2.34 2.65
CA THR A 316 8.48 1.89 3.72
C THR A 316 7.66 1.34 4.89
N ASP A 317 7.84 0.06 5.18
CA ASP A 317 7.20 -0.57 6.34
C ASP A 317 8.04 -0.39 7.60
N SER A 318 7.34 -0.25 8.72
CA SER A 318 7.95 -0.17 10.06
C SER A 318 7.13 -1.01 11.02
N THR A 319 7.79 -1.84 11.82
CA THR A 319 7.15 -2.63 12.87
C THR A 319 6.72 -1.76 14.05
N LEU A 320 5.87 -2.28 14.94
CA LEU A 320 5.45 -1.59 16.17
C LEU A 320 6.45 -1.73 17.33
N GLU A 321 7.61 -2.33 17.06
CA GLU A 321 8.73 -2.30 18.00
C GLU A 321 9.36 -0.92 18.15
#